data_9be73cf0a95388db132e93977db5777c
#
_entry.id   9be73cf0a95388db132e93977db5777c
#
_cell.length_a   1.000
_cell.length_b   1.000
_cell.length_c   1.000
_cell.angle_alpha   90.00
_cell.angle_beta   90.00
_cell.angle_gamma   90.00
#
_symmetry.space_group_name_H-M   'P 1'
#
loop_
_entity.id
_entity.type
_entity.pdbx_description
1 polymer ?
#
loop_
_entity_poly.entity_id
_entity_poly.type
_entity_poly.pdbx_seq_one_letter_code
_entity_poly.pdbx_strand_id
1 'polypeptide(L)'
;MPSLKILFCLSVLVFFSSCQSLRKGSAPELLLPIMKNWENPDKKFFKKQAIPVNGIKLFQSSEWEKIVSHAMAKNPSLQKQAYLVEQTKQRFYIQETEQIPTIIGKTSLQHQDSKISNASFNTKQYNLDWQADWEIDYLRKNQNKSKEYLFTYKATQRDYQQSRLNLVAQIARTWVTAIEAKKQIEYAKKNIQNYKEHEKNIQESFMLGTKSALDLQLIKVDCSLAEGQIVVEKSRLHESLRDLNQFLGEYPNTQYASLPQDLPALIEPIPIGIPSDILRRRPDIIAEEFRIQSHFLSMEIARKNRFPKISLTASSGTQSTELKKLLSKSHSFWNLATNLVQPIFDGGKLKAEWEAKKSSLKAQLASYRATVIQALKEVENALGKERNLRQQLDKINKAEVESKKAEKNAWDNYQKGLVTIDTALSTQRIAISTQTQKYALEGKILQNRVDLFLALGGDWTESFQESQL
;
A
#
# COMPACT_ATOMS: atom_id res chain seq x y z
N MET A 1 59.59 -38.45 0.20
CA MET A 1 58.61 -37.37 0.25
C MET A 1 57.85 -37.19 -1.09
N PRO A 2 57.27 -38.21 -1.69
CA PRO A 2 56.42 -38.08 -2.88
C PRO A 2 54.91 -37.95 -2.55
N SER A 3 54.48 -38.42 -1.38
CA SER A 3 53.05 -38.45 -1.02
C SER A 3 52.38 -37.08 -0.79
N LEU A 4 53.13 -36.06 -0.35
CA LEU A 4 52.58 -34.71 -0.11
C LEU A 4 52.29 -33.92 -1.38
N LYS A 5 53.03 -34.17 -2.48
CA LYS A 5 52.80 -33.55 -3.81
C LYS A 5 51.56 -34.13 -4.50
N ILE A 6 51.24 -35.39 -4.29
CA ILE A 6 50.06 -36.05 -4.88
C ILE A 6 48.79 -35.58 -4.17
N LEU A 7 48.80 -35.35 -2.84
CA LEU A 7 47.69 -34.78 -2.11
C LEU A 7 47.40 -33.33 -2.53
N PHE A 8 48.45 -32.54 -2.79
CA PHE A 8 48.30 -31.15 -3.26
C PHE A 8 47.78 -31.09 -4.70
N CYS A 9 48.20 -31.96 -5.59
CA CYS A 9 47.70 -32.07 -6.97
C CYS A 9 46.24 -32.55 -7.00
N LEU A 10 45.82 -33.49 -6.15
CA LEU A 10 44.46 -33.95 -6.06
C LEU A 10 43.53 -32.85 -5.51
N SER A 11 43.96 -32.04 -4.53
CA SER A 11 43.18 -30.91 -4.02
C SER A 11 43.00 -29.80 -5.06
N VAL A 12 43.99 -29.54 -5.91
CA VAL A 12 43.91 -28.55 -7.00
C VAL A 12 43.01 -29.04 -8.16
N LEU A 13 43.00 -30.34 -8.48
CA LEU A 13 42.11 -30.91 -9.49
C LEU A 13 40.63 -30.92 -9.10
N VAL A 14 40.32 -31.08 -7.80
CA VAL A 14 38.94 -30.93 -7.26
C VAL A 14 38.48 -29.48 -7.36
N PHE A 15 39.39 -28.50 -7.26
CA PHE A 15 39.07 -27.08 -7.44
C PHE A 15 38.66 -26.72 -8.87
N PHE A 16 39.29 -27.33 -9.89
CA PHE A 16 38.99 -27.01 -11.30
C PHE A 16 37.70 -27.65 -11.82
N SER A 17 37.29 -28.80 -11.33
CA SER A 17 36.04 -29.46 -11.73
C SER A 17 34.80 -28.75 -11.12
N SER A 18 34.95 -27.92 -10.09
CA SER A 18 33.88 -27.16 -9.48
C SER A 18 33.53 -25.86 -10.24
N CYS A 19 34.39 -25.38 -11.14
CA CYS A 19 34.17 -24.10 -11.86
C CYS A 19 33.11 -24.15 -12.98
N GLN A 20 32.67 -25.33 -13.43
CA GLN A 20 31.64 -25.42 -14.47
C GLN A 20 30.22 -25.05 -14.02
N SER A 21 29.94 -24.92 -12.71
CA SER A 21 28.64 -24.58 -12.18
C SER A 21 28.36 -23.06 -12.01
N LEU A 22 29.30 -22.22 -12.41
CA LEU A 22 29.23 -20.75 -12.33
C LEU A 22 28.45 -20.07 -13.47
N ARG A 23 27.64 -20.82 -14.25
CA ARG A 23 26.74 -20.17 -15.21
C ARG A 23 25.79 -19.22 -14.48
N LYS A 24 25.86 -17.95 -14.84
CA LYS A 24 24.86 -16.94 -14.42
C LYS A 24 23.49 -17.48 -14.78
N GLY A 25 22.66 -17.76 -13.77
CA GLY A 25 21.26 -18.02 -14.00
C GLY A 25 20.63 -16.75 -14.60
N SER A 26 19.99 -16.86 -15.75
CA SER A 26 19.14 -15.81 -16.28
C SER A 26 17.88 -15.74 -15.40
N ALA A 27 17.37 -14.52 -15.14
CA ALA A 27 16.07 -14.37 -14.51
C ALA A 27 15.02 -15.14 -15.36
N PRO A 28 14.09 -15.86 -14.72
CA PRO A 28 13.09 -16.64 -15.44
C PRO A 28 12.18 -15.71 -16.25
N GLU A 29 11.88 -16.09 -17.49
CA GLU A 29 10.97 -15.38 -18.35
C GLU A 29 9.52 -15.53 -17.85
N LEU A 30 8.84 -14.43 -17.61
CA LEU A 30 7.48 -14.39 -17.09
C LEU A 30 6.49 -14.26 -18.25
N LEU A 31 5.79 -15.35 -18.57
CA LEU A 31 4.64 -15.30 -19.47
C LEU A 31 3.42 -14.74 -18.71
N LEU A 32 3.04 -13.51 -19.03
CA LEU A 32 1.88 -12.83 -18.45
C LEU A 32 0.71 -12.86 -19.47
N PRO A 33 -0.53 -13.13 -19.04
CA PRO A 33 -1.71 -13.11 -19.89
C PRO A 33 -2.20 -11.67 -20.12
N ILE A 34 -1.42 -10.87 -20.86
CA ILE A 34 -1.74 -9.47 -21.11
C ILE A 34 -2.39 -9.35 -22.49
N MET A 35 -3.61 -8.84 -22.53
CA MET A 35 -4.30 -8.48 -23.77
C MET A 35 -3.76 -7.16 -24.33
N LYS A 36 -3.90 -6.96 -25.67
CA LYS A 36 -3.53 -5.71 -26.35
C LYS A 36 -4.46 -4.54 -26.02
N ASN A 37 -5.70 -4.82 -25.67
CA ASN A 37 -6.73 -3.82 -25.38
C ASN A 37 -7.59 -4.30 -24.21
N TRP A 38 -8.22 -3.36 -23.50
CA TRP A 38 -9.27 -3.64 -22.52
C TRP A 38 -10.49 -4.28 -23.17
N GLU A 39 -11.22 -5.11 -22.43
CA GLU A 39 -12.45 -5.74 -22.90
C GLU A 39 -13.57 -4.68 -23.03
N ASN A 40 -14.03 -4.42 -24.26
CA ASN A 40 -15.17 -3.55 -24.56
C ASN A 40 -15.20 -2.18 -23.85
N PRO A 41 -14.16 -1.34 -23.93
CA PRO A 41 -14.25 0.01 -23.42
C PRO A 41 -15.28 0.81 -24.25
N ASP A 42 -16.29 1.37 -23.59
CA ASP A 42 -17.27 2.23 -24.27
C ASP A 42 -16.57 3.52 -24.74
N LYS A 43 -16.42 3.67 -26.08
CA LYS A 43 -15.71 4.80 -26.71
C LYS A 43 -16.33 6.16 -26.38
N LYS A 44 -17.59 6.20 -25.95
CA LYS A 44 -18.28 7.43 -25.55
C LYS A 44 -17.68 8.02 -24.25
N PHE A 45 -17.28 7.17 -23.33
CA PHE A 45 -16.80 7.60 -22.00
C PHE A 45 -15.29 7.47 -21.82
N PHE A 46 -14.61 6.70 -22.70
CA PHE A 46 -13.19 6.37 -22.54
C PHE A 46 -12.39 6.73 -23.79
N LYS A 47 -11.20 7.33 -23.58
CA LYS A 47 -10.22 7.60 -24.63
C LYS A 47 -8.96 6.78 -24.42
N LYS A 48 -8.38 6.23 -25.50
CA LYS A 48 -7.05 5.60 -25.52
C LYS A 48 -5.92 6.65 -25.41
N GLN A 49 -6.05 7.59 -24.52
CA GLN A 49 -5.05 8.63 -24.29
C GLN A 49 -4.24 8.30 -23.04
N ALA A 50 -3.01 8.78 -22.97
CA ALA A 50 -2.20 8.62 -21.76
C ALA A 50 -2.94 9.14 -20.53
N ILE A 51 -2.90 8.39 -19.43
CA ILE A 51 -3.54 8.73 -18.16
C ILE A 51 -2.88 10.01 -17.62
N PRO A 52 -3.62 11.06 -17.26
CA PRO A 52 -3.04 12.22 -16.61
C PRO A 52 -2.37 11.84 -15.31
N VAL A 53 -1.19 12.38 -15.07
CA VAL A 53 -0.31 12.00 -13.96
C VAL A 53 -0.84 12.51 -12.61
N ASN A 54 -1.75 13.48 -12.57
CA ASN A 54 -2.11 14.19 -11.34
C ASN A 54 -3.56 13.94 -10.90
N GLY A 55 -3.75 12.99 -9.97
CA GLY A 55 -5.06 12.65 -9.37
C GLY A 55 -5.55 13.66 -8.33
N ILE A 56 -4.70 14.57 -7.84
CA ILE A 56 -5.14 15.66 -6.95
C ILE A 56 -6.17 16.53 -7.68
N LYS A 57 -6.04 16.69 -9.00
CA LYS A 57 -6.97 17.47 -9.83
C LYS A 57 -8.25 16.70 -10.22
N LEU A 58 -8.46 15.48 -9.70
CA LEU A 58 -9.63 14.65 -10.04
C LEU A 58 -10.96 15.37 -9.79
N PHE A 59 -11.04 16.18 -8.73
CA PHE A 59 -12.26 16.87 -8.34
C PHE A 59 -12.24 18.38 -8.57
N GLN A 60 -11.19 18.96 -9.13
CA GLN A 60 -11.05 20.41 -9.42
C GLN A 60 -11.51 21.33 -8.27
N SER A 61 -11.24 20.93 -7.03
CA SER A 61 -11.66 21.62 -5.82
C SER A 61 -10.46 21.98 -4.95
N SER A 62 -10.34 23.27 -4.59
CA SER A 62 -9.28 23.75 -3.70
C SER A 62 -9.40 23.15 -2.28
N GLU A 63 -10.60 22.81 -1.85
CA GLU A 63 -10.86 22.17 -0.57
C GLU A 63 -10.34 20.75 -0.55
N TRP A 64 -10.56 20.00 -1.64
CA TRP A 64 -10.02 18.68 -1.84
C TRP A 64 -8.48 18.68 -1.78
N GLU A 65 -7.83 19.61 -2.47
CA GLU A 65 -6.36 19.73 -2.47
C GLU A 65 -5.81 19.98 -1.05
N LYS A 66 -6.48 20.83 -0.26
CA LYS A 66 -6.10 21.08 1.15
C LYS A 66 -6.23 19.83 2.02
N ILE A 67 -7.32 19.08 1.87
CA ILE A 67 -7.54 17.81 2.60
C ILE A 67 -6.42 16.82 2.32
N VAL A 68 -6.12 16.59 1.03
CA VAL A 68 -5.08 15.64 0.63
C VAL A 68 -3.71 16.07 1.14
N SER A 69 -3.33 17.33 0.97
CA SER A 69 -2.03 17.83 1.43
C SER A 69 -1.87 17.72 2.94
N HIS A 70 -2.92 18.02 3.71
CA HIS A 70 -2.90 17.87 5.16
C HIS A 70 -2.77 16.40 5.60
N ALA A 71 -3.55 15.49 5.00
CA ALA A 71 -3.46 14.06 5.27
C ALA A 71 -2.07 13.50 4.94
N MET A 72 -1.51 13.88 3.80
CA MET A 72 -0.16 13.45 3.41
C MET A 72 0.91 13.86 4.41
N ALA A 73 0.76 15.03 5.05
CA ALA A 73 1.72 15.53 6.04
C ALA A 73 1.54 14.89 7.43
N LYS A 74 0.30 14.57 7.84
CA LYS A 74 0.00 14.24 9.24
C LYS A 74 -0.52 12.81 9.48
N ASN A 75 -0.87 12.04 8.44
CA ASN A 75 -1.43 10.71 8.64
C ASN A 75 -0.44 9.76 9.32
N PRO A 76 -0.76 9.19 10.52
CA PRO A 76 0.18 8.34 11.27
C PRO A 76 0.53 7.03 10.54
N SER A 77 -0.41 6.45 9.78
CA SER A 77 -0.17 5.22 9.03
C SER A 77 0.83 5.47 7.89
N LEU A 78 0.76 6.64 7.26
CA LEU A 78 1.71 7.02 6.21
C LEU A 78 3.10 7.34 6.81
N GLN A 79 3.15 8.02 7.96
CA GLN A 79 4.40 8.25 8.69
C GLN A 79 5.08 6.93 9.09
N LYS A 80 4.30 5.94 9.57
CA LYS A 80 4.81 4.58 9.82
C LYS A 80 5.47 3.99 8.58
N GLN A 81 4.85 4.09 7.41
CA GLN A 81 5.42 3.57 6.16
C GLN A 81 6.70 4.32 5.77
N ALA A 82 6.76 5.64 5.97
CA ALA A 82 7.97 6.43 5.73
C ALA A 82 9.14 5.96 6.63
N TYR A 83 8.90 5.70 7.91
CA TYR A 83 9.92 5.15 8.81
C TYR A 83 10.35 3.73 8.44
N LEU A 84 9.47 2.91 7.87
CA LEU A 84 9.86 1.59 7.33
C LEU A 84 10.77 1.72 6.10
N VAL A 85 10.56 2.73 5.26
CA VAL A 85 11.46 3.05 4.15
C VAL A 85 12.84 3.43 4.71
N GLU A 86 12.91 4.32 5.69
CA GLU A 86 14.17 4.72 6.31
C GLU A 86 14.86 3.53 7.01
N GLN A 87 14.11 2.69 7.72
CA GLN A 87 14.64 1.46 8.32
C GLN A 87 15.30 0.55 7.27
N THR A 88 14.65 0.32 6.13
CA THR A 88 15.21 -0.54 5.08
C THR A 88 16.40 0.10 4.39
N LYS A 89 16.43 1.43 4.27
CA LYS A 89 17.58 2.21 3.79
C LYS A 89 18.80 2.01 4.71
N GLN A 90 18.62 2.14 6.04
CA GLN A 90 19.69 1.92 6.99
C GLN A 90 20.20 0.46 6.98
N ARG A 91 19.31 -0.51 6.80
CA ARG A 91 19.72 -1.92 6.62
C ARG A 91 20.55 -2.14 5.35
N PHE A 92 20.24 -1.43 4.27
CA PHE A 92 21.08 -1.43 3.07
C PHE A 92 22.47 -0.87 3.37
N TYR A 93 22.59 0.28 4.04
CA TYR A 93 23.87 0.85 4.42
C TYR A 93 24.67 -0.07 5.34
N ILE A 94 24.06 -0.67 6.38
CA ILE A 94 24.71 -1.68 7.23
C ILE A 94 25.29 -2.79 6.37
N GLN A 95 24.54 -3.30 5.39
CA GLN A 95 25.00 -4.37 4.54
C GLN A 95 26.10 -3.94 3.55
N GLU A 96 26.09 -2.68 3.13
CA GLU A 96 27.14 -2.12 2.28
C GLU A 96 28.48 -2.03 3.02
N THR A 97 28.47 -1.73 4.33
CA THR A 97 29.69 -1.68 5.16
C THR A 97 30.34 -3.05 5.35
N GLU A 98 29.64 -4.16 5.18
CA GLU A 98 30.25 -5.52 5.24
C GLU A 98 31.24 -5.79 4.06
N GLN A 99 31.32 -4.91 3.07
CA GLN A 99 32.29 -5.01 1.97
C GLN A 99 33.67 -4.42 2.30
N ILE A 100 33.76 -3.63 3.38
CA ILE A 100 34.99 -2.99 3.85
C ILE A 100 35.49 -3.64 5.14
N PRO A 101 36.80 -3.52 5.47
CA PRO A 101 37.33 -4.03 6.73
C PRO A 101 36.69 -3.39 7.95
N THR A 102 36.40 -4.20 8.97
CA THR A 102 35.96 -3.70 10.29
C THR A 102 37.18 -3.58 11.19
N ILE A 103 37.37 -2.41 11.81
CA ILE A 103 38.48 -2.16 12.76
C ILE A 103 37.89 -2.01 14.15
N ILE A 104 38.38 -2.82 15.09
CA ILE A 104 37.96 -2.80 16.49
C ILE A 104 39.15 -2.64 17.42
N GLY A 105 39.03 -1.80 18.44
CA GLY A 105 39.98 -1.76 19.54
C GLY A 105 39.57 -2.72 20.64
N LYS A 106 40.50 -3.53 21.11
CA LYS A 106 40.28 -4.49 22.20
C LYS A 106 41.21 -4.21 23.35
N THR A 107 40.69 -4.29 24.55
CA THR A 107 41.50 -4.38 25.77
C THR A 107 41.02 -5.58 26.57
N SER A 108 41.95 -6.36 27.04
CA SER A 108 41.60 -7.53 27.87
C SER A 108 42.59 -7.70 29.02
N LEU A 109 42.04 -8.08 30.16
CA LEU A 109 42.76 -8.55 31.33
C LEU A 109 42.39 -10.02 31.54
N GLN A 110 43.37 -10.91 31.41
CA GLN A 110 43.19 -12.32 31.69
C GLN A 110 44.00 -12.69 32.93
N HIS A 111 43.35 -13.33 33.89
CA HIS A 111 43.97 -13.94 35.05
C HIS A 111 43.65 -15.43 35.00
N GLN A 112 44.70 -16.27 34.97
CA GLN A 112 44.55 -17.71 34.86
C GLN A 112 45.38 -18.38 35.95
N ASP A 113 44.71 -19.12 36.82
CA ASP A 113 45.31 -20.03 37.78
C ASP A 113 45.15 -21.47 37.25
N SER A 114 46.25 -22.11 36.98
CA SER A 114 46.26 -23.52 36.57
C SER A 114 47.15 -24.35 37.50
N LYS A 115 46.67 -25.51 37.93
CA LYS A 115 47.42 -26.49 38.69
C LYS A 115 47.68 -27.70 37.80
N ILE A 116 48.96 -28.00 37.58
CA ILE A 116 49.40 -29.17 36.84
C ILE A 116 50.27 -29.98 37.83
N SER A 117 49.79 -31.13 38.25
CA SER A 117 50.41 -31.96 39.31
C SER A 117 50.59 -31.14 40.59
N ASN A 118 51.79 -30.98 41.11
CA ASN A 118 52.11 -30.21 42.31
C ASN A 118 52.53 -28.75 42.05
N ALA A 119 52.53 -28.29 40.81
CA ALA A 119 52.90 -26.91 40.48
C ALA A 119 51.66 -26.06 40.20
N SER A 120 51.60 -24.88 40.81
CA SER A 120 50.56 -23.86 40.58
C SER A 120 51.14 -22.74 39.70
N PHE A 121 50.51 -22.49 38.56
CA PHE A 121 50.90 -21.42 37.65
C PHE A 121 49.83 -20.32 37.70
N ASN A 122 50.23 -19.12 38.08
CA ASN A 122 49.40 -17.94 38.06
C ASN A 122 49.92 -17.02 36.97
N THR A 123 49.12 -16.84 35.92
CA THR A 123 49.49 -15.97 34.81
C THR A 123 48.50 -14.80 34.70
N LYS A 124 49.03 -13.59 34.71
CA LYS A 124 48.29 -12.37 34.41
C LYS A 124 48.71 -11.88 33.03
N GLN A 125 47.74 -11.53 32.18
CA GLN A 125 48.01 -11.04 30.85
C GLN A 125 47.16 -9.81 30.59
N TYR A 126 47.79 -8.75 30.21
CA TYR A 126 47.18 -7.46 29.81
C TYR A 126 47.41 -7.31 28.33
N ASN A 127 46.32 -7.07 27.54
CA ASN A 127 46.38 -6.85 26.13
C ASN A 127 45.69 -5.53 25.77
N LEU A 128 46.26 -4.79 24.83
CA LEU A 128 45.68 -3.65 24.20
C LEU A 128 46.02 -3.76 22.72
N ASP A 129 45.01 -4.06 21.88
CA ASP A 129 45.21 -4.31 20.46
C ASP A 129 44.11 -3.74 19.60
N TRP A 130 44.48 -3.45 18.35
CA TRP A 130 43.61 -3.12 17.25
C TRP A 130 43.55 -4.34 16.35
N GLN A 131 42.30 -4.73 15.99
CA GLN A 131 42.09 -5.83 15.07
C GLN A 131 41.29 -5.34 13.89
N ALA A 132 41.73 -5.64 12.67
CA ALA A 132 41.01 -5.44 11.43
C ALA A 132 40.61 -6.80 10.86
N ASP A 133 39.32 -6.98 10.62
CA ASP A 133 38.76 -8.18 10.01
C ASP A 133 38.12 -7.84 8.67
N TRP A 134 38.40 -8.62 7.64
CA TRP A 134 37.85 -8.44 6.32
C TRP A 134 37.59 -9.77 5.61
N GLU A 135 36.40 -9.94 5.04
CA GLU A 135 36.09 -11.05 4.15
C GLU A 135 36.37 -10.66 2.70
N ILE A 136 37.29 -11.36 2.02
CA ILE A 136 37.58 -11.13 0.63
C ILE A 136 36.45 -11.64 -0.25
N ASP A 137 35.71 -10.73 -0.88
CA ASP A 137 34.49 -11.05 -1.65
C ASP A 137 34.80 -11.48 -3.11
N TYR A 138 35.65 -12.49 -3.27
CA TYR A 138 36.07 -12.99 -4.61
C TYR A 138 34.90 -13.59 -5.43
N LEU A 139 33.85 -14.08 -4.76
CA LEU A 139 32.62 -14.59 -5.37
C LEU A 139 31.54 -13.52 -5.52
N ARG A 140 31.79 -12.32 -5.08
CA ARG A 140 30.78 -11.23 -5.00
C ARG A 140 29.54 -11.63 -4.20
N LYS A 141 29.73 -12.36 -3.11
CA LYS A 141 28.65 -12.78 -2.20
C LYS A 141 28.14 -11.56 -1.40
N ASN A 142 29.06 -10.81 -0.78
CA ASN A 142 28.74 -9.63 0.01
C ASN A 142 28.19 -8.50 -0.88
N GLN A 143 28.73 -8.36 -2.11
CA GLN A 143 28.15 -7.46 -3.11
C GLN A 143 26.71 -7.86 -3.48
N ASN A 144 26.42 -9.16 -3.65
CA ASN A 144 25.06 -9.63 -3.92
C ASN A 144 24.13 -9.37 -2.71
N LYS A 145 24.64 -9.53 -1.48
CA LYS A 145 23.90 -9.27 -0.25
C LYS A 145 23.52 -7.78 -0.13
N SER A 146 24.48 -6.88 -0.40
CA SER A 146 24.18 -5.44 -0.47
C SER A 146 23.12 -5.12 -1.53
N LYS A 147 23.20 -5.71 -2.73
CA LYS A 147 22.17 -5.54 -3.78
C LYS A 147 20.81 -6.14 -3.39
N GLU A 148 20.76 -7.26 -2.67
CA GLU A 148 19.53 -7.84 -2.12
C GLU A 148 18.81 -6.83 -1.22
N TYR A 149 19.54 -6.18 -0.31
CA TYR A 149 19.00 -5.15 0.57
C TYR A 149 18.62 -3.88 -0.19
N LEU A 150 19.38 -3.48 -1.21
CA LEU A 150 19.02 -2.38 -2.08
C LEU A 150 17.68 -2.62 -2.79
N PHE A 151 17.45 -3.81 -3.34
CA PHE A 151 16.18 -4.14 -3.97
C PHE A 151 15.03 -4.23 -2.96
N THR A 152 15.29 -4.70 -1.74
CA THR A 152 14.32 -4.67 -0.65
C THR A 152 13.95 -3.23 -0.28
N TYR A 153 14.92 -2.31 -0.18
CA TYR A 153 14.69 -0.90 0.04
C TYR A 153 13.85 -0.27 -1.08
N LYS A 154 14.20 -0.54 -2.35
CA LYS A 154 13.43 -0.06 -3.52
C LYS A 154 11.99 -0.59 -3.52
N ALA A 155 11.78 -1.84 -3.16
CA ALA A 155 10.44 -2.42 -3.01
C ALA A 155 9.63 -1.66 -1.94
N THR A 156 10.23 -1.42 -0.76
CA THR A 156 9.58 -0.68 0.34
C THR A 156 9.26 0.77 -0.05
N GLN A 157 10.10 1.42 -0.87
CA GLN A 157 9.78 2.74 -1.43
C GLN A 157 8.52 2.70 -2.31
N ARG A 158 8.35 1.66 -3.13
CA ARG A 158 7.15 1.48 -3.96
C ARG A 158 5.92 1.13 -3.13
N ASP A 159 6.08 0.34 -2.06
CA ASP A 159 5.00 0.09 -1.09
C ASP A 159 4.52 1.38 -0.40
N TYR A 160 5.45 2.28 -0.07
CA TYR A 160 5.11 3.60 0.46
C TYR A 160 4.32 4.43 -0.56
N GLN A 161 4.73 4.44 -1.83
CA GLN A 161 3.98 5.11 -2.90
C GLN A 161 2.58 4.52 -3.04
N GLN A 162 2.43 3.20 -3.02
CA GLN A 162 1.12 2.53 -3.06
C GLN A 162 0.26 2.91 -1.84
N SER A 163 0.86 3.00 -0.65
CA SER A 163 0.16 3.43 0.57
C SER A 163 -0.36 4.86 0.47
N ARG A 164 0.41 5.76 -0.15
CA ARG A 164 -0.03 7.14 -0.45
C ARG A 164 -1.24 7.15 -1.38
N LEU A 165 -1.18 6.39 -2.49
CA LEU A 165 -2.30 6.26 -3.44
C LEU A 165 -3.55 5.72 -2.75
N ASN A 166 -3.41 4.68 -1.95
CA ASN A 166 -4.52 4.07 -1.21
C ASN A 166 -5.14 5.06 -0.20
N LEU A 167 -4.32 5.83 0.52
CA LEU A 167 -4.80 6.84 1.47
C LEU A 167 -5.64 7.90 0.74
N VAL A 168 -5.14 8.45 -0.37
CA VAL A 168 -5.89 9.47 -1.13
C VAL A 168 -7.18 8.89 -1.70
N ALA A 169 -7.18 7.65 -2.18
CA ALA A 169 -8.39 7.00 -2.66
C ALA A 169 -9.41 6.77 -1.53
N GLN A 170 -8.97 6.41 -0.32
CA GLN A 170 -9.85 6.28 0.85
C GLN A 170 -10.46 7.62 1.24
N ILE A 171 -9.65 8.68 1.33
CA ILE A 171 -10.13 10.04 1.62
C ILE A 171 -11.16 10.46 0.56
N ALA A 172 -10.87 10.22 -0.73
CA ALA A 172 -11.79 10.58 -1.83
C ALA A 172 -13.16 9.90 -1.70
N ARG A 173 -13.17 8.58 -1.43
CA ARG A 173 -14.42 7.84 -1.26
C ARG A 173 -15.22 8.36 -0.05
N THR A 174 -14.57 8.59 1.08
CA THR A 174 -15.20 9.07 2.29
C THR A 174 -15.71 10.51 2.13
N TRP A 175 -14.94 11.36 1.45
CA TRP A 175 -15.34 12.73 1.13
C TRP A 175 -16.58 12.78 0.24
N VAL A 176 -16.63 11.96 -0.83
CA VAL A 176 -17.81 11.81 -1.68
C VAL A 176 -19.01 11.31 -0.88
N THR A 177 -18.80 10.32 0.01
CA THR A 177 -19.89 9.82 0.88
C THR A 177 -20.43 10.90 1.83
N ALA A 178 -19.55 11.72 2.40
CA ALA A 178 -19.95 12.83 3.28
C ALA A 178 -20.79 13.88 2.54
N ILE A 179 -20.38 14.25 1.31
CA ILE A 179 -21.13 15.21 0.46
C ILE A 179 -22.48 14.61 0.06
N GLU A 180 -22.52 13.35 -0.34
CA GLU A 180 -23.76 12.64 -0.67
C GLU A 180 -24.72 12.63 0.53
N ALA A 181 -24.26 12.25 1.73
CA ALA A 181 -25.07 12.22 2.93
C ALA A 181 -25.60 13.62 3.29
N LYS A 182 -24.78 14.67 3.17
CA LYS A 182 -25.22 16.07 3.35
C LYS A 182 -26.34 16.44 2.38
N LYS A 183 -26.18 16.10 1.10
CA LYS A 183 -27.19 16.35 0.06
C LYS A 183 -28.50 15.59 0.33
N GLN A 184 -28.41 14.34 0.81
CA GLN A 184 -29.57 13.55 1.23
C GLN A 184 -30.29 14.17 2.41
N ILE A 185 -29.57 14.70 3.40
CA ILE A 185 -30.16 15.41 4.57
C ILE A 185 -30.90 16.66 4.11
N GLU A 186 -30.33 17.47 3.24
CA GLU A 186 -30.96 18.67 2.71
C GLU A 186 -32.26 18.35 1.93
N TYR A 187 -32.22 17.32 1.11
CA TYR A 187 -33.39 16.83 0.38
C TYR A 187 -34.46 16.28 1.33
N ALA A 188 -34.07 15.48 2.31
CA ALA A 188 -35.02 14.96 3.30
C ALA A 188 -35.69 16.06 4.13
N LYS A 189 -34.96 17.12 4.54
CA LYS A 189 -35.52 18.27 5.22
C LYS A 189 -36.60 18.96 4.38
N LYS A 190 -36.33 19.14 3.08
CA LYS A 190 -37.33 19.72 2.14
C LYS A 190 -38.57 18.85 2.05
N ASN A 191 -38.43 17.53 1.99
CA ASN A 191 -39.56 16.61 1.93
C ASN A 191 -40.39 16.63 3.22
N ILE A 192 -39.75 16.71 4.38
CA ILE A 192 -40.47 16.86 5.65
C ILE A 192 -41.26 18.17 5.70
N GLN A 193 -40.74 19.27 5.19
CA GLN A 193 -41.45 20.50 5.10
C GLN A 193 -42.70 20.37 4.22
N ASN A 194 -42.57 19.71 3.06
CA ASN A 194 -43.74 19.43 2.18
C ASN A 194 -44.77 18.54 2.89
N TYR A 195 -44.33 17.48 3.60
CA TYR A 195 -45.25 16.64 4.36
C TYR A 195 -46.01 17.45 5.45
N LYS A 196 -45.32 18.34 6.17
CA LYS A 196 -45.95 19.21 7.20
C LYS A 196 -46.96 20.22 6.64
N GLU A 197 -46.66 20.73 5.42
CA GLU A 197 -47.61 21.58 4.70
C GLU A 197 -48.88 20.80 4.29
N HIS A 198 -48.71 19.61 3.76
CA HIS A 198 -49.82 18.73 3.42
C HIS A 198 -50.61 18.27 4.66
N GLU A 199 -49.90 17.92 5.75
CA GLU A 199 -50.53 17.55 7.02
C GLU A 199 -51.44 18.68 7.53
N LYS A 200 -50.94 19.93 7.53
CA LYS A 200 -51.72 21.10 7.92
C LYS A 200 -52.96 21.26 7.08
N ASN A 201 -52.86 21.19 5.76
CA ASN A 201 -53.99 21.31 4.83
C ASN A 201 -55.05 20.21 5.04
N ILE A 202 -54.61 18.97 5.28
CA ILE A 202 -55.49 17.82 5.56
C ILE A 202 -56.15 18.01 6.94
N GLN A 203 -55.44 18.50 7.96
CA GLN A 203 -55.98 18.77 9.27
C GLN A 203 -57.10 19.84 9.23
N GLU A 204 -56.88 20.95 8.50
CA GLU A 204 -57.89 21.98 8.29
C GLU A 204 -59.11 21.41 7.55
N SER A 205 -58.93 20.61 6.52
CA SER A 205 -59.98 19.93 5.76
C SER A 205 -60.75 18.90 6.61
N PHE A 206 -60.09 18.20 7.53
CA PHE A 206 -60.71 17.29 8.49
C PHE A 206 -61.60 18.06 9.49
N MET A 207 -61.14 19.19 9.99
CA MET A 207 -61.95 20.06 10.89
C MET A 207 -63.21 20.59 10.19
N LEU A 208 -63.13 20.81 8.87
CA LEU A 208 -64.26 21.21 8.04
C LEU A 208 -65.16 20.01 7.64
N GLY A 209 -64.83 18.79 8.04
CA GLY A 209 -65.58 17.58 7.72
C GLY A 209 -65.42 17.09 6.25
N THR A 210 -64.44 17.63 5.47
CA THR A 210 -64.27 17.31 4.05
C THR A 210 -63.23 16.19 3.81
N LYS A 211 -62.39 15.83 4.80
CA LYS A 211 -61.41 14.76 4.75
C LYS A 211 -61.58 13.83 5.97
N SER A 212 -61.06 12.58 5.83
CA SER A 212 -61.20 11.56 6.86
C SER A 212 -60.10 11.62 7.91
N ALA A 213 -60.34 11.07 9.10
CA ALA A 213 -59.29 10.87 10.12
C ALA A 213 -58.16 9.96 9.63
N LEU A 214 -58.48 9.02 8.75
CA LEU A 214 -57.51 8.12 8.14
C LEU A 214 -56.49 8.89 7.28
N ASP A 215 -56.93 9.88 6.49
CA ASP A 215 -56.04 10.72 5.69
C ASP A 215 -55.02 11.42 6.57
N LEU A 216 -55.45 11.97 7.70
CA LEU A 216 -54.57 12.65 8.67
C LEU A 216 -53.61 11.67 9.34
N GLN A 217 -54.05 10.44 9.64
CA GLN A 217 -53.19 9.42 10.22
C GLN A 217 -52.08 8.97 9.24
N LEU A 218 -52.42 8.73 7.98
CA LEU A 218 -51.49 8.26 6.95
C LEU A 218 -50.37 9.30 6.69
N ILE A 219 -50.69 10.58 6.59
CA ILE A 219 -49.65 11.60 6.35
C ILE A 219 -48.75 11.78 7.57
N LYS A 220 -49.26 11.62 8.81
CA LYS A 220 -48.45 11.65 10.04
C LYS A 220 -47.46 10.49 10.08
N VAL A 221 -47.86 9.32 9.62
CA VAL A 221 -46.95 8.16 9.49
C VAL A 221 -45.79 8.50 8.54
N ASP A 222 -46.09 9.00 7.34
CA ASP A 222 -45.06 9.33 6.34
C ASP A 222 -44.13 10.45 6.80
N CYS A 223 -44.67 11.46 7.47
CA CYS A 223 -43.88 12.54 8.08
C CYS A 223 -42.89 11.97 9.12
N SER A 224 -43.37 11.10 10.02
CA SER A 224 -42.51 10.46 11.04
C SER A 224 -41.44 9.56 10.44
N LEU A 225 -41.76 8.80 9.38
CA LEU A 225 -40.81 8.00 8.66
C LEU A 225 -39.70 8.84 7.97
N ALA A 226 -40.11 9.97 7.36
CA ALA A 226 -39.18 10.92 6.76
C ALA A 226 -38.26 11.58 7.81
N GLU A 227 -38.79 11.92 9.00
CA GLU A 227 -37.96 12.40 10.11
C GLU A 227 -36.97 11.35 10.59
N GLY A 228 -37.36 10.06 10.65
CA GLY A 228 -36.47 8.95 10.96
C GLY A 228 -35.32 8.82 9.93
N GLN A 229 -35.62 9.00 8.65
CA GLN A 229 -34.60 8.92 7.59
C GLN A 229 -33.52 10.01 7.74
N ILE A 230 -33.85 11.21 8.20
CA ILE A 230 -32.81 12.24 8.47
C ILE A 230 -31.82 11.77 9.54
N VAL A 231 -32.26 11.03 10.56
CA VAL A 231 -31.38 10.53 11.61
C VAL A 231 -30.36 9.54 11.01
N VAL A 232 -30.82 8.68 10.11
CA VAL A 232 -29.94 7.73 9.40
C VAL A 232 -28.87 8.47 8.58
N GLU A 233 -29.28 9.45 7.76
CA GLU A 233 -28.32 10.20 6.92
C GLU A 233 -27.36 11.08 7.75
N LYS A 234 -27.83 11.63 8.90
CA LYS A 234 -26.94 12.33 9.85
C LYS A 234 -25.91 11.40 10.46
N SER A 235 -26.29 10.16 10.81
CA SER A 235 -25.34 9.17 11.32
C SER A 235 -24.27 8.87 10.27
N ARG A 236 -24.68 8.63 9.01
CA ARG A 236 -23.77 8.39 7.87
C ARG A 236 -22.82 9.56 7.63
N LEU A 237 -23.31 10.80 7.73
CA LEU A 237 -22.48 12.00 7.63
C LEU A 237 -21.45 12.04 8.78
N HIS A 238 -21.91 11.84 10.02
CA HIS A 238 -21.03 11.89 11.20
C HIS A 238 -19.95 10.80 11.16
N GLU A 239 -20.29 9.59 10.70
CA GLU A 239 -19.31 8.51 10.49
C GLU A 239 -18.24 8.93 9.46
N SER A 240 -18.68 9.42 8.29
CA SER A 240 -17.77 9.89 7.26
C SER A 240 -16.85 11.03 7.72
N LEU A 241 -17.36 11.94 8.56
CA LEU A 241 -16.54 13.03 9.14
C LEU A 241 -15.50 12.51 10.13
N ARG A 242 -15.83 11.51 10.95
CA ARG A 242 -14.87 10.87 11.86
C ARG A 242 -13.78 10.14 11.09
N ASP A 243 -14.15 9.43 10.01
CA ASP A 243 -13.21 8.76 9.14
C ASP A 243 -12.26 9.76 8.46
N LEU A 244 -12.78 10.88 7.96
CA LEU A 244 -11.95 11.96 7.39
C LEU A 244 -10.95 12.49 8.41
N ASN A 245 -11.39 12.81 9.64
CA ASN A 245 -10.51 13.28 10.70
C ASN A 245 -9.44 12.22 11.07
N GLN A 246 -9.81 10.93 11.08
CA GLN A 246 -8.86 9.84 11.27
C GLN A 246 -7.77 9.83 10.16
N PHE A 247 -8.16 10.00 8.90
CA PHE A 247 -7.20 10.08 7.79
C PHE A 247 -6.30 11.31 7.87
N LEU A 248 -6.82 12.41 8.44
CA LEU A 248 -6.05 13.64 8.69
C LEU A 248 -5.10 13.51 9.90
N GLY A 249 -5.20 12.42 10.67
CA GLY A 249 -4.44 12.25 11.90
C GLY A 249 -4.95 13.13 13.05
N GLU A 250 -6.21 13.53 13.00
CA GLU A 250 -6.87 14.38 13.98
C GLU A 250 -7.84 13.58 14.87
N TYR A 251 -8.27 14.20 15.97
CA TYR A 251 -9.29 13.59 16.84
C TYR A 251 -10.59 13.36 16.05
N PRO A 252 -11.19 12.15 16.07
CA PRO A 252 -12.36 11.81 15.26
C PRO A 252 -13.64 12.46 15.80
N ASN A 253 -13.80 13.75 15.55
CA ASN A 253 -15.00 14.52 15.84
C ASN A 253 -15.92 14.65 14.62
N THR A 254 -17.04 15.33 14.76
CA THR A 254 -18.01 15.58 13.68
C THR A 254 -17.94 17.02 13.14
N GLN A 255 -16.96 17.80 13.59
CA GLN A 255 -16.75 19.16 13.10
C GLN A 255 -15.78 19.08 11.91
N TYR A 256 -16.27 19.50 10.77
CA TYR A 256 -15.46 19.66 9.56
C TYR A 256 -15.69 21.02 8.94
N ALA A 257 -14.62 21.74 8.65
CA ALA A 257 -14.69 23.18 8.37
C ALA A 257 -15.51 23.53 7.12
N SER A 258 -15.55 22.69 6.08
CA SER A 258 -16.31 23.00 4.87
C SER A 258 -16.44 21.76 3.95
N LEU A 259 -17.65 21.21 3.86
CA LEU A 259 -18.01 20.28 2.81
C LEU A 259 -18.78 21.04 1.71
N PRO A 260 -18.48 20.81 0.42
CA PRO A 260 -19.27 21.32 -0.69
C PRO A 260 -20.76 20.97 -0.52
N GLN A 261 -21.64 21.78 -1.13
CA GLN A 261 -23.07 21.47 -1.14
C GLN A 261 -23.41 20.40 -2.18
N ASP A 262 -22.71 20.43 -3.32
CA ASP A 262 -22.93 19.53 -4.42
C ASP A 262 -21.73 18.61 -4.69
N LEU A 263 -22.03 17.43 -5.22
CA LEU A 263 -21.00 16.51 -5.70
C LEU A 263 -20.18 17.16 -6.82
N PRO A 264 -18.86 16.96 -6.85
CA PRO A 264 -18.01 17.56 -7.88
C PRO A 264 -18.34 17.04 -9.28
N ALA A 265 -18.16 17.90 -10.28
CA ALA A 265 -18.38 17.53 -11.67
C ALA A 265 -17.38 16.45 -12.12
N LEU A 266 -17.87 15.51 -12.94
CA LEU A 266 -17.04 14.46 -13.53
C LEU A 266 -16.25 15.00 -14.71
N ILE A 267 -14.95 14.73 -14.73
CA ILE A 267 -14.10 14.98 -15.90
C ILE A 267 -14.38 13.90 -16.95
N GLU A 268 -14.74 14.30 -18.15
CA GLU A 268 -15.02 13.41 -19.28
C GLU A 268 -14.30 13.86 -20.55
N PRO A 269 -13.86 12.93 -21.39
CA PRO A 269 -13.79 11.48 -21.24
C PRO A 269 -12.58 11.04 -20.42
N ILE A 270 -12.64 9.82 -19.83
CA ILE A 270 -11.53 9.27 -19.05
C ILE A 270 -10.46 8.68 -19.97
N PRO A 271 -9.19 9.07 -19.82
CA PRO A 271 -8.08 8.39 -20.45
C PRO A 271 -7.76 7.07 -19.72
N ILE A 272 -7.79 5.94 -20.41
CA ILE A 272 -7.62 4.60 -19.80
C ILE A 272 -6.32 3.90 -20.22
N GLY A 273 -5.55 4.44 -21.18
CA GLY A 273 -4.34 3.76 -21.66
C GLY A 273 -4.60 2.39 -22.29
N ILE A 274 -3.59 1.53 -22.26
CA ILE A 274 -3.67 0.13 -22.68
C ILE A 274 -3.27 -0.80 -21.51
N PRO A 275 -3.65 -2.10 -21.51
CA PRO A 275 -3.37 -3.02 -20.42
C PRO A 275 -1.90 -3.11 -20.01
N SER A 276 -0.96 -3.01 -20.93
CA SER A 276 0.47 -3.04 -20.64
C SER A 276 0.99 -1.80 -19.88
N ASP A 277 0.27 -0.68 -19.91
CA ASP A 277 0.72 0.55 -19.25
C ASP A 277 0.70 0.43 -17.73
N ILE A 278 -0.22 -0.37 -17.17
CA ILE A 278 -0.30 -0.57 -15.72
C ILE A 278 0.95 -1.22 -15.14
N LEU A 279 1.64 -2.09 -15.90
CA LEU A 279 2.86 -2.76 -15.46
C LEU A 279 3.98 -1.78 -15.14
N ARG A 280 4.00 -0.63 -15.82
CA ARG A 280 5.04 0.40 -15.64
C ARG A 280 4.64 1.49 -14.65
N ARG A 281 3.35 1.57 -14.29
CA ARG A 281 2.79 2.68 -13.49
C ARG A 281 2.43 2.27 -12.08
N ARG A 282 1.89 1.07 -11.89
CA ARG A 282 1.43 0.61 -10.58
C ARG A 282 2.61 0.35 -9.64
N PRO A 283 2.69 1.05 -8.51
CA PRO A 283 3.79 0.88 -7.56
C PRO A 283 3.84 -0.53 -6.95
N ASP A 284 2.69 -1.17 -6.73
CA ASP A 284 2.62 -2.55 -6.19
C ASP A 284 3.25 -3.58 -7.15
N ILE A 285 3.03 -3.45 -8.46
CA ILE A 285 3.64 -4.32 -9.48
C ILE A 285 5.16 -4.10 -9.52
N ILE A 286 5.60 -2.83 -9.52
CA ILE A 286 7.03 -2.48 -9.51
C ILE A 286 7.70 -2.98 -8.22
N ALA A 287 7.02 -2.91 -7.06
CA ALA A 287 7.52 -3.46 -5.82
C ALA A 287 7.76 -4.97 -5.90
N GLU A 288 6.83 -5.72 -6.51
CA GLU A 288 6.98 -7.16 -6.73
C GLU A 288 8.17 -7.48 -7.65
N GLU A 289 8.43 -6.67 -8.68
CA GLU A 289 9.62 -6.84 -9.54
C GLU A 289 10.92 -6.67 -8.74
N PHE A 290 11.01 -5.68 -7.86
CA PHE A 290 12.16 -5.53 -6.97
C PHE A 290 12.29 -6.70 -5.99
N ARG A 291 11.18 -7.24 -5.47
CA ARG A 291 11.18 -8.45 -4.62
C ARG A 291 11.70 -9.68 -5.37
N ILE A 292 11.34 -9.85 -6.65
CA ILE A 292 11.91 -10.92 -7.48
C ILE A 292 13.43 -10.80 -7.55
N GLN A 293 13.96 -9.58 -7.78
CA GLN A 293 15.40 -9.35 -7.83
C GLN A 293 16.07 -9.66 -6.48
N SER A 294 15.47 -9.26 -5.37
CA SER A 294 15.94 -9.57 -4.01
C SER A 294 15.97 -11.08 -3.76
N HIS A 295 14.90 -11.82 -4.05
CA HIS A 295 14.84 -13.27 -3.88
C HIS A 295 15.79 -14.02 -4.80
N PHE A 296 16.00 -13.55 -6.03
CA PHE A 296 17.01 -14.10 -6.94
C PHE A 296 18.42 -13.96 -6.36
N LEU A 297 18.77 -12.80 -5.84
CA LEU A 297 20.07 -12.58 -5.20
C LEU A 297 20.22 -13.42 -3.93
N SER A 298 19.17 -13.55 -3.12
CA SER A 298 19.15 -14.41 -1.93
C SER A 298 19.45 -15.88 -2.28
N MET A 299 18.87 -16.39 -3.38
CA MET A 299 19.17 -17.72 -3.89
C MET A 299 20.64 -17.84 -4.35
N GLU A 300 21.17 -16.83 -5.05
CA GLU A 300 22.57 -16.80 -5.48
C GLU A 300 23.54 -16.74 -4.29
N ILE A 301 23.22 -16.01 -3.23
CA ILE A 301 24.00 -15.96 -1.99
C ILE A 301 24.03 -17.35 -1.33
N ALA A 302 22.90 -18.02 -1.21
CA ALA A 302 22.82 -19.36 -0.64
C ALA A 302 23.62 -20.36 -1.48
N ARG A 303 23.64 -20.23 -2.81
CA ARG A 303 24.51 -21.02 -3.70
C ARG A 303 25.97 -20.77 -3.39
N LYS A 304 26.39 -19.51 -3.24
CA LYS A 304 27.77 -19.09 -2.99
C LYS A 304 28.27 -19.49 -1.60
N ASN A 305 27.41 -19.62 -0.60
CA ASN A 305 27.78 -20.12 0.74
C ASN A 305 28.31 -21.57 0.74
N ARG A 306 28.17 -22.30 -0.36
CA ARG A 306 28.71 -23.65 -0.55
C ARG A 306 30.17 -23.65 -0.96
N PHE A 307 30.76 -22.51 -1.31
CA PHE A 307 32.15 -22.36 -1.71
C PHE A 307 33.01 -21.86 -0.55
N PRO A 308 34.34 -21.99 -0.64
CA PRO A 308 35.27 -21.54 0.41
C PRO A 308 35.07 -20.06 0.75
N LYS A 309 35.22 -19.74 2.03
CA LYS A 309 35.27 -18.36 2.52
C LYS A 309 36.73 -18.00 2.79
N ILE A 310 37.18 -16.84 2.29
CA ILE A 310 38.49 -16.28 2.54
C ILE A 310 38.36 -15.07 3.43
N SER A 311 38.99 -15.09 4.60
CA SER A 311 39.04 -13.94 5.51
C SER A 311 40.47 -13.55 5.84
N LEU A 312 40.69 -12.26 5.97
CA LEU A 312 41.93 -11.64 6.37
C LEU A 312 41.73 -10.99 7.73
N THR A 313 42.57 -11.35 8.69
CA THR A 313 42.60 -10.74 10.01
C THR A 313 43.96 -10.14 10.25
N ALA A 314 44.04 -8.86 10.52
CA ALA A 314 45.27 -8.17 10.93
C ALA A 314 45.09 -7.66 12.36
N SER A 315 46.09 -7.86 13.20
CA SER A 315 46.10 -7.30 14.54
C SER A 315 47.44 -6.68 14.89
N SER A 316 47.42 -5.60 15.65
CA SER A 316 48.60 -4.93 16.16
C SER A 316 48.31 -4.32 17.52
N GLY A 317 49.24 -4.45 18.43
CA GLY A 317 49.03 -3.97 19.80
C GLY A 317 50.20 -4.19 20.71
N THR A 318 49.91 -4.18 22.01
CA THR A 318 50.85 -4.47 23.08
C THR A 318 50.30 -5.53 24.04
N GLN A 319 51.17 -6.40 24.50
CA GLN A 319 50.82 -7.51 25.42
C GLN A 319 51.88 -7.63 26.52
N SER A 320 51.47 -7.63 27.77
CA SER A 320 52.40 -7.73 28.91
C SER A 320 51.79 -8.52 30.08
N THR A 321 52.65 -9.14 30.88
CA THR A 321 52.27 -9.75 32.16
C THR A 321 52.19 -8.73 33.30
N GLU A 322 52.72 -7.53 33.08
CA GLU A 322 52.71 -6.43 34.03
C GLU A 322 51.99 -5.21 33.44
N LEU A 323 51.00 -4.68 34.13
CA LEU A 323 50.22 -3.52 33.65
C LEU A 323 51.10 -2.29 33.36
N LYS A 324 52.12 -2.05 34.21
CA LYS A 324 53.05 -0.92 34.05
C LYS A 324 53.88 -0.97 32.77
N LYS A 325 54.07 -2.15 32.22
CA LYS A 325 54.87 -2.38 31.00
C LYS A 325 54.02 -2.48 29.74
N LEU A 326 52.67 -2.42 29.88
CA LEU A 326 51.75 -2.61 28.75
C LEU A 326 52.01 -1.60 27.62
N LEU A 327 52.30 -0.36 27.92
CA LEU A 327 52.53 0.69 26.93
C LEU A 327 54.00 0.77 26.45
N SER A 328 54.87 -0.16 26.86
CA SER A 328 56.28 -0.18 26.45
C SER A 328 56.41 -0.73 25.03
N LYS A 329 57.23 -0.06 24.18
CA LYS A 329 57.51 -0.50 22.80
C LYS A 329 58.08 -1.92 22.72
N SER A 330 58.76 -2.39 23.76
CA SER A 330 59.33 -3.76 23.83
C SER A 330 58.27 -4.87 23.92
N HIS A 331 57.02 -4.52 24.15
CA HIS A 331 55.88 -5.46 24.29
C HIS A 331 54.90 -5.35 23.11
N SER A 332 55.29 -4.65 22.00
CA SER A 332 54.46 -4.55 20.79
C SER A 332 54.50 -5.83 19.98
N PHE A 333 53.39 -6.15 19.36
CA PHE A 333 53.26 -7.25 18.40
C PHE A 333 52.43 -6.80 17.21
N TRP A 334 52.57 -7.52 16.11
CA TRP A 334 51.64 -7.49 14.98
C TRP A 334 51.44 -8.90 14.42
N ASN A 335 50.25 -9.15 13.88
CA ASN A 335 49.91 -10.44 13.30
C ASN A 335 49.05 -10.17 12.06
N LEU A 336 49.28 -10.97 10.98
CA LEU A 336 48.48 -11.01 9.79
C LEU A 336 48.13 -12.47 9.48
N ALA A 337 46.86 -12.79 9.55
CA ALA A 337 46.39 -14.15 9.29
C ALA A 337 45.40 -14.16 8.12
N THR A 338 45.58 -15.13 7.20
CA THR A 338 44.62 -15.42 6.13
C THR A 338 44.00 -16.77 6.42
N ASN A 339 42.68 -16.81 6.51
CA ASN A 339 41.93 -18.03 6.77
C ASN A 339 41.10 -18.42 5.56
N LEU A 340 41.25 -19.68 5.13
CA LEU A 340 40.40 -20.32 4.11
C LEU A 340 39.54 -21.38 4.79
N VAL A 341 38.23 -21.21 4.76
CA VAL A 341 37.29 -22.14 5.39
C VAL A 341 36.33 -22.67 4.34
N GLN A 342 36.34 -24.02 4.18
CA GLN A 342 35.43 -24.74 3.28
C GLN A 342 34.68 -25.80 4.07
N PRO A 343 33.33 -25.75 4.14
CA PRO A 343 32.54 -26.86 4.65
C PRO A 343 32.70 -28.09 3.76
N ILE A 344 33.22 -29.19 4.32
CA ILE A 344 33.44 -30.47 3.57
C ILE A 344 32.19 -31.34 3.73
N PHE A 345 31.65 -31.40 4.95
CA PHE A 345 30.44 -32.16 5.27
C PHE A 345 29.57 -31.37 6.26
N ASP A 346 28.34 -31.14 5.89
CA ASP A 346 27.36 -30.36 6.69
C ASP A 346 25.99 -31.08 6.84
N GLY A 347 25.96 -32.39 6.55
CA GLY A 347 24.72 -33.16 6.56
C GLY A 347 23.71 -32.73 5.49
N GLY A 348 24.14 -31.97 4.45
CA GLY A 348 23.27 -31.47 3.39
C GLY A 348 22.59 -30.13 3.67
N LYS A 349 22.92 -29.44 4.78
CA LYS A 349 22.34 -28.17 5.21
C LYS A 349 22.43 -27.09 4.13
N LEU A 350 23.61 -26.80 3.60
CA LEU A 350 23.80 -25.75 2.59
C LEU A 350 23.07 -26.04 1.27
N LYS A 351 22.91 -27.32 0.90
CA LYS A 351 22.10 -27.71 -0.25
C LYS A 351 20.62 -27.44 0.03
N ALA A 352 20.11 -27.81 1.20
CA ALA A 352 18.73 -27.57 1.60
C ALA A 352 18.41 -26.07 1.69
N GLU A 353 19.32 -25.25 2.22
CA GLU A 353 19.18 -23.78 2.26
C GLU A 353 19.08 -23.19 0.85
N TRP A 354 19.89 -23.64 -0.10
CA TRP A 354 19.80 -23.20 -1.49
C TRP A 354 18.49 -23.62 -2.15
N GLU A 355 18.01 -24.86 -1.98
CA GLU A 355 16.72 -25.32 -2.53
C GLU A 355 15.55 -24.58 -1.88
N ALA A 356 15.62 -24.25 -0.59
CA ALA A 356 14.63 -23.41 0.10
C ALA A 356 14.56 -22.01 -0.53
N LYS A 357 15.71 -21.36 -0.78
CA LYS A 357 15.75 -20.04 -1.45
C LYS A 357 15.26 -20.09 -2.89
N LYS A 358 15.55 -21.17 -3.62
CA LYS A 358 15.03 -21.40 -4.96
C LYS A 358 13.49 -21.56 -4.97
N SER A 359 12.94 -22.24 -3.99
CA SER A 359 11.49 -22.36 -3.81
C SER A 359 10.86 -21.02 -3.42
N SER A 360 11.52 -20.22 -2.58
CA SER A 360 11.12 -18.86 -2.25
C SER A 360 11.06 -17.93 -3.47
N LEU A 361 12.04 -18.03 -4.39
CA LEU A 361 11.98 -17.30 -5.66
C LEU A 361 10.80 -17.72 -6.53
N LYS A 362 10.49 -19.03 -6.61
CA LYS A 362 9.31 -19.52 -7.36
C LYS A 362 8.01 -19.00 -6.75
N ALA A 363 7.89 -18.96 -5.42
CA ALA A 363 6.74 -18.40 -4.73
C ALA A 363 6.59 -16.90 -5.04
N GLN A 364 7.70 -16.14 -5.05
CA GLN A 364 7.69 -14.73 -5.40
C GLN A 364 7.26 -14.45 -6.84
N LEU A 365 7.67 -15.31 -7.79
CA LEU A 365 7.22 -15.24 -9.17
C LEU A 365 5.71 -15.51 -9.31
N ALA A 366 5.17 -16.43 -8.52
CA ALA A 366 3.74 -16.68 -8.47
C ALA A 366 2.97 -15.49 -7.86
N SER A 367 3.51 -14.86 -6.79
CA SER A 367 2.97 -13.63 -6.19
C SER A 367 2.89 -12.49 -7.21
N TYR A 368 3.96 -12.25 -7.95
CA TYR A 368 3.98 -11.23 -9.02
C TYR A 368 2.86 -11.47 -10.05
N ARG A 369 2.72 -12.72 -10.54
CA ARG A 369 1.66 -13.07 -11.50
C ARG A 369 0.26 -12.83 -10.91
N ALA A 370 0.04 -13.18 -9.65
CA ALA A 370 -1.22 -12.94 -8.96
C ALA A 370 -1.53 -11.44 -8.85
N THR A 371 -0.54 -10.62 -8.49
CA THR A 371 -0.67 -9.15 -8.42
C THR A 371 -1.02 -8.55 -9.77
N VAL A 372 -0.37 -8.99 -10.86
CA VAL A 372 -0.68 -8.51 -12.22
C VAL A 372 -2.10 -8.88 -12.62
N ILE A 373 -2.53 -10.13 -12.41
CA ILE A 373 -3.89 -10.58 -12.74
C ILE A 373 -4.92 -9.81 -11.91
N GLN A 374 -4.66 -9.58 -10.63
CA GLN A 374 -5.54 -8.78 -9.77
C GLN A 374 -5.64 -7.34 -10.26
N ALA A 375 -4.53 -6.72 -10.67
CA ALA A 375 -4.52 -5.36 -11.21
C ALA A 375 -5.34 -5.25 -12.50
N LEU A 376 -5.21 -6.20 -13.43
CA LEU A 376 -6.02 -6.26 -14.66
C LEU A 376 -7.51 -6.38 -14.33
N LYS A 377 -7.88 -7.29 -13.40
CA LYS A 377 -9.25 -7.46 -12.92
C LYS A 377 -9.83 -6.19 -12.31
N GLU A 378 -9.04 -5.44 -11.53
CA GLU A 378 -9.49 -4.18 -10.93
C GLU A 378 -9.88 -3.15 -11.99
N VAL A 379 -9.08 -3.01 -13.04
CA VAL A 379 -9.37 -2.09 -14.15
C VAL A 379 -10.61 -2.55 -14.91
N GLU A 380 -10.68 -3.81 -15.33
CA GLU A 380 -11.85 -4.33 -16.08
C GLU A 380 -13.15 -4.19 -15.27
N ASN A 381 -13.11 -4.49 -13.96
CA ASN A 381 -14.25 -4.30 -13.08
C ASN A 381 -14.68 -2.83 -12.99
N ALA A 382 -13.73 -1.90 -12.86
CA ALA A 382 -14.04 -0.48 -12.78
C ALA A 382 -14.62 0.06 -14.09
N LEU A 383 -14.11 -0.38 -15.26
CA LEU A 383 -14.64 -0.05 -16.57
C LEU A 383 -16.06 -0.58 -16.77
N GLY A 384 -16.29 -1.85 -16.44
CA GLY A 384 -17.61 -2.47 -16.52
C GLY A 384 -18.63 -1.81 -15.60
N LYS A 385 -18.22 -1.50 -14.36
CA LYS A 385 -19.04 -0.81 -13.35
C LYS A 385 -19.41 0.61 -13.81
N GLU A 386 -18.47 1.36 -14.39
CA GLU A 386 -18.73 2.70 -14.93
C GLU A 386 -19.83 2.68 -15.98
N ARG A 387 -19.74 1.77 -16.96
CA ARG A 387 -20.76 1.61 -18.00
C ARG A 387 -22.14 1.31 -17.40
N ASN A 388 -22.21 0.36 -16.46
CA ASN A 388 -23.47 -0.05 -15.85
C ASN A 388 -24.10 1.07 -15.00
N LEU A 389 -23.30 1.77 -14.19
CA LEU A 389 -23.78 2.89 -13.38
C LEU A 389 -24.32 4.04 -14.26
N ARG A 390 -23.67 4.31 -15.39
CA ARG A 390 -24.15 5.32 -16.35
C ARG A 390 -25.46 4.95 -17.00
N GLN A 391 -25.64 3.69 -17.40
CA GLN A 391 -26.90 3.20 -17.94
C GLN A 391 -28.02 3.29 -16.88
N GLN A 392 -27.72 2.94 -15.61
CA GLN A 392 -28.67 3.11 -14.51
C GLN A 392 -29.04 4.58 -14.29
N LEU A 393 -28.06 5.49 -14.33
CA LEU A 393 -28.30 6.92 -14.15
C LEU A 393 -29.19 7.49 -15.26
N ASP A 394 -29.00 7.08 -16.53
CA ASP A 394 -29.91 7.47 -17.62
C ASP A 394 -31.35 7.05 -17.35
N LYS A 395 -31.56 5.82 -16.88
CA LYS A 395 -32.92 5.33 -16.55
C LYS A 395 -33.52 6.05 -15.35
N ILE A 396 -32.74 6.28 -14.31
CA ILE A 396 -33.20 7.02 -13.11
C ILE A 396 -33.51 8.48 -13.44
N ASN A 397 -32.73 9.15 -14.29
CA ASN A 397 -33.04 10.52 -14.73
C ASN A 397 -34.40 10.60 -15.45
N LYS A 398 -34.73 9.60 -16.27
CA LYS A 398 -36.06 9.53 -16.92
C LYS A 398 -37.17 9.28 -15.89
N ALA A 399 -36.93 8.34 -14.97
CA ALA A 399 -37.89 8.02 -13.90
C ALA A 399 -38.11 9.24 -12.95
N GLU A 400 -37.06 10.01 -12.64
CA GLU A 400 -37.16 11.23 -11.83
C GLU A 400 -38.12 12.26 -12.46
N VAL A 401 -37.98 12.52 -13.76
CA VAL A 401 -38.85 13.47 -14.46
C VAL A 401 -40.32 13.03 -14.40
N GLU A 402 -40.60 11.75 -14.67
CA GLU A 402 -41.97 11.23 -14.68
C GLU A 402 -42.55 11.07 -13.24
N SER A 403 -41.73 10.66 -12.25
CA SER A 403 -42.20 10.54 -10.88
C SER A 403 -42.57 11.92 -10.25
N LYS A 404 -41.81 12.97 -10.54
CA LYS A 404 -42.13 14.33 -10.10
C LYS A 404 -43.43 14.87 -10.73
N LYS A 405 -43.66 14.56 -12.02
CA LYS A 405 -44.95 14.92 -12.65
C LYS A 405 -46.11 14.14 -12.01
N ALA A 406 -45.91 12.83 -11.80
CA ALA A 406 -46.92 11.99 -11.17
C ALA A 406 -47.27 12.45 -9.76
N GLU A 407 -46.24 12.76 -8.95
CA GLU A 407 -46.43 13.35 -7.59
C GLU A 407 -47.28 14.61 -7.64
N LYS A 408 -46.90 15.57 -8.44
CA LYS A 408 -47.63 16.82 -8.58
C LYS A 408 -49.09 16.59 -8.98
N ASN A 409 -49.31 15.80 -10.04
CA ASN A 409 -50.66 15.51 -10.53
C ASN A 409 -51.51 14.75 -9.49
N ALA A 410 -50.91 13.84 -8.71
CA ALA A 410 -51.59 13.07 -7.69
C ALA A 410 -52.07 14.00 -6.51
N TRP A 411 -51.23 14.92 -6.06
CA TRP A 411 -51.59 15.92 -5.05
C TRP A 411 -52.66 16.87 -5.54
N ASP A 412 -52.56 17.38 -6.78
CA ASP A 412 -53.56 18.24 -7.40
C ASP A 412 -54.95 17.53 -7.49
N ASN A 413 -54.94 16.26 -7.86
CA ASN A 413 -56.15 15.45 -7.96
C ASN A 413 -56.73 15.05 -6.60
N TYR A 414 -55.89 14.80 -5.59
CA TYR A 414 -56.30 14.55 -4.22
C TYR A 414 -57.04 15.76 -3.62
N GLN A 415 -56.52 16.97 -3.85
CA GLN A 415 -57.19 18.20 -3.42
C GLN A 415 -58.57 18.35 -4.06
N LYS A 416 -58.76 17.94 -5.33
CA LYS A 416 -60.04 17.95 -6.06
C LYS A 416 -60.95 16.77 -5.66
N GLY A 417 -60.51 15.83 -4.81
CA GLY A 417 -61.24 14.63 -4.44
C GLY A 417 -61.32 13.55 -5.52
N LEU A 418 -60.45 13.61 -6.57
CA LEU A 418 -60.45 12.70 -7.70
C LEU A 418 -59.61 11.40 -7.44
N VAL A 419 -58.71 11.43 -6.46
CA VAL A 419 -57.92 10.28 -6.02
C VAL A 419 -57.82 10.21 -4.50
N THR A 420 -57.46 9.06 -3.96
CA THR A 420 -57.29 8.85 -2.52
C THR A 420 -55.96 9.43 -2.00
N ILE A 421 -55.88 9.66 -0.68
CA ILE A 421 -54.61 10.08 -0.03
C ILE A 421 -53.50 9.06 -0.26
N ASP A 422 -53.82 7.77 -0.24
CA ASP A 422 -52.84 6.70 -0.47
C ASP A 422 -52.19 6.83 -1.86
N THR A 423 -52.97 7.20 -2.89
CA THR A 423 -52.43 7.45 -4.24
C THR A 423 -51.46 8.64 -4.23
N ALA A 424 -51.79 9.75 -3.54
CA ALA A 424 -50.92 10.91 -3.44
C ALA A 424 -49.63 10.59 -2.66
N LEU A 425 -49.73 9.91 -1.51
CA LEU A 425 -48.58 9.54 -0.70
C LEU A 425 -47.70 8.48 -1.41
N SER A 426 -48.28 7.52 -2.09
CA SER A 426 -47.49 6.51 -2.82
C SER A 426 -46.68 7.12 -3.98
N THR A 427 -47.27 8.05 -4.73
CA THR A 427 -46.55 8.75 -5.80
C THR A 427 -45.44 9.66 -5.22
N GLN A 428 -45.68 10.32 -4.09
CA GLN A 428 -44.68 11.12 -3.40
C GLN A 428 -43.49 10.22 -2.92
N ARG A 429 -43.79 9.09 -2.28
CA ARG A 429 -42.74 8.11 -1.87
C ARG A 429 -41.92 7.63 -3.04
N ILE A 430 -42.54 7.39 -4.21
CA ILE A 430 -41.81 7.01 -5.46
C ILE A 430 -40.90 8.15 -5.93
N ALA A 431 -41.36 9.39 -5.94
CA ALA A 431 -40.58 10.56 -6.33
C ALA A 431 -39.37 10.75 -5.38
N ILE A 432 -39.59 10.65 -4.07
CA ILE A 432 -38.53 10.74 -3.06
C ILE A 432 -37.48 9.61 -3.25
N SER A 433 -37.93 8.36 -3.39
CA SER A 433 -37.07 7.20 -3.61
C SER A 433 -36.23 7.35 -4.89
N THR A 434 -36.84 7.80 -5.99
CA THR A 434 -36.15 7.98 -7.27
C THR A 434 -35.06 9.06 -7.17
N GLN A 435 -35.33 10.19 -6.50
CA GLN A 435 -34.36 11.25 -6.30
C GLN A 435 -33.20 10.81 -5.38
N THR A 436 -33.50 10.07 -4.30
CA THR A 436 -32.52 9.50 -3.40
C THR A 436 -31.60 8.53 -4.13
N GLN A 437 -32.16 7.64 -4.97
CA GLN A 437 -31.40 6.71 -5.78
C GLN A 437 -30.48 7.43 -6.80
N LYS A 438 -30.96 8.55 -7.38
CA LYS A 438 -30.15 9.39 -8.28
C LYS A 438 -28.91 9.91 -7.57
N TYR A 439 -29.04 10.51 -6.39
CA TYR A 439 -27.90 11.03 -5.62
C TYR A 439 -26.92 9.91 -5.23
N ALA A 440 -27.44 8.75 -4.83
CA ALA A 440 -26.60 7.59 -4.54
C ALA A 440 -25.84 7.07 -5.78
N LEU A 441 -26.46 7.08 -6.97
CA LEU A 441 -25.78 6.70 -8.22
C LEU A 441 -24.71 7.69 -8.64
N GLU A 442 -24.97 8.99 -8.52
CA GLU A 442 -23.97 10.05 -8.75
C GLU A 442 -22.75 9.86 -7.85
N GLY A 443 -22.96 9.60 -6.56
CA GLY A 443 -21.89 9.29 -5.60
C GLY A 443 -21.11 8.01 -5.98
N LYS A 444 -21.82 6.93 -6.36
CA LYS A 444 -21.19 5.68 -6.78
C LYS A 444 -20.35 5.83 -8.06
N ILE A 445 -20.76 6.66 -9.00
CA ILE A 445 -19.98 6.95 -10.22
C ILE A 445 -18.67 7.65 -9.83
N LEU A 446 -18.72 8.66 -8.95
CA LEU A 446 -17.52 9.34 -8.46
C LEU A 446 -16.57 8.40 -7.73
N GLN A 447 -17.09 7.55 -6.83
CA GLN A 447 -16.27 6.54 -6.14
C GLN A 447 -15.64 5.55 -7.13
N ASN A 448 -16.39 5.09 -8.13
CA ASN A 448 -15.86 4.22 -9.18
C ASN A 448 -14.75 4.89 -10.01
N ARG A 449 -14.82 6.21 -10.21
CA ARG A 449 -13.75 6.98 -10.85
C ARG A 449 -12.47 7.01 -10.03
N VAL A 450 -12.59 7.13 -8.72
CA VAL A 450 -11.46 7.01 -7.80
C VAL A 450 -10.85 5.60 -7.89
N ASP A 451 -11.69 4.56 -7.89
CA ASP A 451 -11.26 3.16 -8.02
C ASP A 451 -10.54 2.92 -9.36
N LEU A 452 -11.10 3.39 -10.46
CA LEU A 452 -10.50 3.28 -11.79
C LEU A 452 -9.14 4.01 -11.86
N PHE A 453 -9.07 5.23 -11.31
CA PHE A 453 -7.83 5.99 -11.29
C PHE A 453 -6.73 5.27 -10.50
N LEU A 454 -7.07 4.74 -9.32
CA LEU A 454 -6.17 3.92 -8.49
C LEU A 454 -5.71 2.66 -9.25
N ALA A 455 -6.64 1.94 -9.89
CA ALA A 455 -6.37 0.71 -10.62
C ALA A 455 -5.46 0.92 -11.83
N LEU A 456 -5.55 2.08 -12.48
CA LEU A 456 -4.69 2.47 -13.59
C LEU A 456 -3.28 2.93 -13.16
N GLY A 457 -3.00 2.97 -11.85
CA GLY A 457 -1.71 3.43 -11.32
C GLY A 457 -1.50 4.93 -11.51
N GLY A 458 -2.59 5.72 -11.47
CA GLY A 458 -2.52 7.17 -11.57
C GLY A 458 -1.73 7.79 -10.43
N ASP A 459 -0.91 8.78 -10.71
CA ASP A 459 -0.16 9.51 -9.69
C ASP A 459 -1.06 10.60 -9.08
N TRP A 460 -1.15 10.59 -7.74
CA TRP A 460 -1.86 11.59 -6.96
C TRP A 460 -0.95 12.73 -6.50
N THR A 461 0.34 12.69 -6.86
CA THR A 461 1.33 13.62 -6.37
C THR A 461 1.96 14.40 -7.50
N GLU A 462 2.12 15.71 -7.33
CA GLU A 462 3.15 16.45 -8.04
C GLU A 462 4.49 15.81 -7.71
N SER A 463 5.37 15.68 -8.70
CA SER A 463 6.66 15.02 -8.63
C SER A 463 7.31 15.20 -7.25
N PHE A 464 7.30 14.14 -6.46
CA PHE A 464 8.03 14.11 -5.21
C PHE A 464 9.51 14.07 -5.57
N GLN A 465 10.19 15.18 -5.42
CA GLN A 465 11.65 15.22 -5.49
C GLN A 465 12.19 14.30 -4.38
N GLU A 466 13.02 13.34 -4.75
CA GLU A 466 13.71 12.38 -3.84
C GLU A 466 14.56 13.07 -2.74
N SER A 467 14.54 14.39 -2.68
CA SER A 467 15.37 15.23 -1.80
C SER A 467 14.82 15.42 -0.37
N GLN A 468 13.70 14.78 0.01
CA GLN A 468 13.09 14.97 1.34
C GLN A 468 12.97 13.67 2.18
N LEU A 469 13.67 12.59 1.82
CA LEU A 469 13.81 11.40 2.67
C LEU A 469 15.27 11.21 3.12
#